data_c143246417f0adac04e31229653a402d
#
_entry.id   c143246417f0adac04e31229653a402d
#
_cell.length_a   1.000
_cell.length_b   1.000
_cell.length_c   1.000
_cell.angle_alpha   90.00
_cell.angle_beta   90.00
_cell.angle_gamma   90.00
#
_symmetry.space_group_name_H-M   'P 1'
#
loop_
_entity.id
_entity.type
_entity.pdbx_description
1 polymer ?
#
loop_
_entity_poly.entity_id
_entity_poly.type
_entity_poly.pdbx_seq_one_letter_code
_entity_poly.pdbx_strand_id
1 'polypeptide(L)'
;GLAQHHGWIEDEHHVLHRLFMKGRSFLLALVAVAMVLLTLALGVWWAMARQSPLRTMDRPLELPRAARFMPSDAALTLHWLVDSRQVPAYAQAVAPVRQRQLVNDSTRQLRDGAFALAGLDFSTELAGWIGPEVSFAVLDAPAQQSGEQPKEGWVLALSSRDQDGAKRFLQRFWQTRSLAGTDLQISRYRGMGLISGRGALLGRDPQPIATALIDDDLLLLASGRGVLEQALDVSQLDSQHQLGDPVLASDLQSFGRGAAVLIANPGAMDRWLGVPSAITAREDLQGLVGSLTP
;
A
#
# COMPACT_ATOMS: atom_id res chain seq x y z
N GLY A 1 20.41 22.36 48.84
CA GLY A 1 19.10 22.13 48.31
C GLY A 1 18.85 22.71 46.91
N LEU A 2 19.77 22.54 45.93
CA LEU A 2 19.56 23.09 44.56
C LEU A 2 20.10 22.17 43.45
N ALA A 3 20.16 20.87 43.71
CA ALA A 3 20.73 19.91 42.71
C ALA A 3 19.74 18.80 42.26
N GLN A 4 18.46 18.91 42.57
CA GLN A 4 17.47 17.86 42.24
C GLN A 4 16.44 18.23 41.16
N HIS A 5 16.51 19.42 40.55
CA HIS A 5 15.50 19.84 39.55
C HIS A 5 15.97 19.77 38.09
N HIS A 6 17.21 19.37 37.81
CA HIS A 6 17.72 19.31 36.43
C HIS A 6 17.63 17.94 35.77
N GLY A 7 17.28 16.87 36.48
CA GLY A 7 17.24 15.52 35.94
C GLY A 7 15.95 15.12 35.22
N TRP A 8 14.85 15.86 35.40
CA TRP A 8 13.52 15.47 34.87
C TRP A 8 13.21 16.04 33.48
N ILE A 9 13.92 17.07 33.04
CA ILE A 9 13.65 17.72 31.74
C ILE A 9 14.42 17.09 30.61
N GLU A 10 15.56 16.44 30.88
CA GLU A 10 16.33 15.74 29.85
C GLU A 10 15.73 14.39 29.46
N ASP A 11 14.99 13.74 30.34
CA ASP A 11 14.43 12.41 30.08
C ASP A 11 13.16 12.48 29.19
N GLU A 12 12.37 13.54 29.29
CA GLU A 12 11.19 13.75 28.42
C GLU A 12 11.58 14.02 26.95
N HIS A 13 12.67 14.75 26.72
CA HIS A 13 13.16 14.99 25.37
C HIS A 13 13.69 13.74 24.68
N HIS A 14 14.30 12.81 25.43
CA HIS A 14 14.78 11.55 24.90
C HIS A 14 13.65 10.56 24.59
N VAL A 15 12.59 10.56 25.33
CA VAL A 15 11.42 9.70 25.10
C VAL A 15 10.62 10.19 23.89
N LEU A 16 10.40 11.50 23.79
CA LEU A 16 9.74 12.11 22.61
C LEU A 16 10.53 11.91 21.32
N HIS A 17 11.86 12.03 21.38
CA HIS A 17 12.73 11.78 20.21
C HIS A 17 12.71 10.31 19.75
N ARG A 18 12.57 9.37 20.69
CA ARG A 18 12.44 7.93 20.37
C ARG A 18 11.06 7.57 19.81
N LEU A 19 10.00 8.23 20.23
CA LEU A 19 8.64 8.03 19.70
C LEU A 19 8.50 8.62 18.30
N PHE A 20 9.13 9.78 18.05
CA PHE A 20 9.14 10.42 16.73
C PHE A 20 9.98 9.62 15.69
N MET A 21 11.05 8.95 16.14
CA MET A 21 11.86 8.08 15.27
C MET A 21 11.15 6.77 14.89
N LYS A 22 10.25 6.25 15.72
CA LYS A 22 9.52 4.99 15.44
C LYS A 22 8.49 5.12 14.33
N GLY A 23 7.79 6.24 14.22
CA GLY A 23 6.87 6.52 13.12
C GLY A 23 7.59 6.72 11.79
N ARG A 24 8.69 7.46 11.80
CA ARG A 24 9.55 7.68 10.63
C ARG A 24 10.23 6.39 10.15
N SER A 25 10.69 5.54 11.07
CA SER A 25 11.30 4.26 10.70
C SER A 25 10.29 3.26 10.15
N PHE A 26 9.04 3.31 10.57
CA PHE A 26 7.97 2.49 10.00
C PHE A 26 7.65 2.91 8.56
N LEU A 27 7.54 4.20 8.32
CA LEU A 27 7.29 4.73 6.99
C LEU A 27 8.46 4.50 6.05
N LEU A 28 9.69 4.70 6.55
CA LEU A 28 10.90 4.36 5.80
C LEU A 28 10.97 2.87 5.49
N ALA A 29 10.57 2.01 6.42
CA ALA A 29 10.48 0.57 6.16
C ALA A 29 9.41 0.25 5.12
N LEU A 30 8.25 0.89 5.17
CA LEU A 30 7.17 0.71 4.19
C LEU A 30 7.59 1.20 2.80
N VAL A 31 8.20 2.38 2.72
CA VAL A 31 8.75 2.94 1.47
C VAL A 31 9.91 2.07 0.98
N ALA A 32 10.78 1.60 1.87
CA ALA A 32 11.86 0.69 1.50
C ALA A 32 11.32 -0.63 0.93
N VAL A 33 10.24 -1.17 1.50
CA VAL A 33 9.59 -2.38 0.99
C VAL A 33 8.93 -2.11 -0.36
N ALA A 34 8.23 -0.99 -0.50
CA ALA A 34 7.67 -0.58 -1.79
C ALA A 34 8.77 -0.39 -2.84
N MET A 35 9.90 0.21 -2.48
CA MET A 35 11.07 0.37 -3.35
C MET A 35 11.74 -0.96 -3.66
N VAL A 36 11.84 -1.88 -2.71
CA VAL A 36 12.36 -3.24 -2.94
C VAL A 36 11.43 -4.04 -3.84
N LEU A 37 10.13 -3.96 -3.66
CA LEU A 37 9.15 -4.56 -4.57
C LEU A 37 9.23 -3.97 -5.96
N LEU A 38 9.44 -2.66 -6.06
CA LEU A 38 9.63 -1.96 -7.31
C LEU A 38 10.94 -2.39 -7.99
N THR A 39 12.05 -2.43 -7.27
CA THR A 39 13.35 -2.85 -7.84
C THR A 39 13.36 -4.32 -8.23
N LEU A 40 12.61 -5.17 -7.54
CA LEU A 40 12.40 -6.57 -7.94
C LEU A 40 11.52 -6.68 -9.17
N ALA A 41 10.42 -5.93 -9.21
CA ALA A 41 9.58 -5.82 -10.41
C ALA A 41 10.39 -5.33 -11.61
N LEU A 42 11.28 -4.34 -11.39
CA LEU A 42 12.25 -3.84 -12.36
C LEU A 42 13.25 -4.89 -12.80
N GLY A 43 13.88 -5.58 -11.86
CA GLY A 43 14.89 -6.60 -12.15
C GLY A 43 14.30 -7.80 -12.89
N VAL A 44 13.13 -8.24 -12.44
CA VAL A 44 12.37 -9.31 -13.08
C VAL A 44 11.95 -8.87 -14.49
N TRP A 45 11.44 -7.66 -14.64
CA TRP A 45 11.03 -7.13 -15.92
C TRP A 45 12.22 -6.92 -16.89
N TRP A 46 13.36 -6.40 -16.43
CA TRP A 46 14.58 -6.25 -17.25
C TRP A 46 15.15 -7.58 -17.71
N ALA A 47 15.13 -8.59 -16.82
CA ALA A 47 15.50 -9.98 -17.20
C ALA A 47 14.54 -10.57 -18.25
N MET A 48 13.25 -10.18 -18.17
CA MET A 48 12.21 -10.57 -19.12
C MET A 48 12.35 -9.93 -20.48
N ALA A 49 12.62 -8.65 -20.56
CA ALA A 49 12.79 -7.94 -21.82
C ALA A 49 13.92 -8.52 -22.66
N ARG A 50 14.87 -9.21 -22.01
CA ARG A 50 16.00 -9.89 -22.68
C ARG A 50 15.74 -11.34 -23.10
N GLN A 51 14.70 -12.00 -22.55
CA GLN A 51 14.44 -13.42 -22.82
C GLN A 51 12.95 -13.63 -23.14
N SER A 52 12.60 -13.60 -24.36
CA SER A 52 11.28 -13.43 -24.97
C SER A 52 10.14 -14.47 -24.79
N PRO A 53 10.05 -15.43 -23.83
CA PRO A 53 8.84 -16.26 -23.71
C PRO A 53 7.70 -15.67 -22.86
N LEU A 54 7.79 -14.46 -22.36
CA LEU A 54 6.93 -14.02 -21.24
C LEU A 54 6.01 -12.83 -21.58
N ARG A 55 5.61 -12.74 -22.83
CA ARG A 55 4.56 -11.79 -23.28
C ARG A 55 3.20 -11.97 -22.60
N THR A 56 3.00 -13.06 -21.86
CA THR A 56 1.73 -13.37 -21.20
C THR A 56 1.48 -12.57 -19.91
N MET A 57 2.52 -11.96 -19.31
CA MET A 57 2.37 -11.10 -18.14
C MET A 57 2.34 -9.60 -18.47
N ASP A 58 2.62 -9.24 -19.71
CA ASP A 58 2.51 -7.88 -20.19
C ASP A 58 1.05 -7.54 -20.47
N ARG A 59 0.51 -6.61 -19.70
CA ARG A 59 -0.84 -6.06 -19.89
C ARG A 59 -0.75 -4.64 -20.40
N PRO A 60 -1.73 -4.16 -21.17
CA PRO A 60 -1.90 -2.72 -21.34
C PRO A 60 -1.93 -2.04 -19.98
N LEU A 61 -1.20 -0.94 -19.81
CA LEU A 61 -1.20 -0.18 -18.58
C LEU A 61 -2.51 0.60 -18.48
N GLU A 62 -3.41 0.06 -17.69
CA GLU A 62 -4.68 0.69 -17.34
C GLU A 62 -4.78 0.71 -15.82
N LEU A 63 -5.35 1.77 -15.28
CA LEU A 63 -5.62 1.84 -13.86
C LEU A 63 -6.63 0.77 -13.45
N PRO A 64 -6.36 0.01 -12.38
CA PRO A 64 -7.31 -0.97 -11.86
C PRO A 64 -8.52 -0.26 -11.24
N ARG A 65 -9.60 -0.99 -11.05
CA ARG A 65 -10.81 -0.49 -10.39
C ARG A 65 -10.52 0.12 -9.00
N ALA A 66 -9.53 -0.40 -8.30
CA ALA A 66 -9.07 0.11 -7.01
C ALA A 66 -8.63 1.59 -7.05
N ALA A 67 -8.17 2.09 -8.20
CA ALA A 67 -7.79 3.49 -8.38
C ALA A 67 -8.95 4.47 -8.14
N ARG A 68 -10.19 4.00 -8.22
CA ARG A 68 -11.38 4.79 -7.86
C ARG A 68 -11.41 5.15 -6.36
N PHE A 69 -10.78 4.37 -5.53
CA PHE A 69 -10.70 4.58 -4.08
C PHE A 69 -9.39 5.25 -3.64
N MET A 70 -8.53 5.57 -4.60
CA MET A 70 -7.24 6.22 -4.35
C MET A 70 -7.33 7.70 -4.71
N PRO A 71 -7.09 8.61 -3.72
CA PRO A 71 -7.07 10.04 -3.99
C PRO A 71 -6.03 10.40 -5.04
N SER A 72 -6.34 11.33 -5.93
CA SER A 72 -5.40 11.82 -6.95
C SER A 72 -4.23 12.60 -6.35
N ASP A 73 -4.36 13.10 -5.12
CA ASP A 73 -3.33 13.79 -4.35
C ASP A 73 -2.58 12.87 -3.35
N ALA A 74 -2.79 11.55 -3.41
CA ALA A 74 -2.05 10.59 -2.59
C ALA A 74 -0.54 10.78 -2.79
N ALA A 75 0.22 10.72 -1.67
CA ALA A 75 1.66 10.93 -1.69
C ALA A 75 2.37 9.89 -2.57
N LEU A 76 1.95 8.65 -2.44
CA LEU A 76 2.47 7.52 -3.20
C LEU A 76 1.35 6.51 -3.43
N THR A 77 1.27 5.97 -4.64
CA THR A 77 0.35 4.86 -4.95
C THR A 77 1.06 3.83 -5.82
N LEU A 78 0.95 2.58 -5.42
CA LEU A 78 1.41 1.43 -6.19
C LEU A 78 0.19 0.62 -6.63
N HIS A 79 0.04 0.44 -7.95
CA HIS A 79 -0.90 -0.50 -8.53
C HIS A 79 -0.14 -1.69 -9.11
N TRP A 80 -0.35 -2.86 -8.53
CA TRP A 80 0.19 -4.12 -9.02
C TRP A 80 -0.87 -4.82 -9.87
N LEU A 81 -0.55 -5.10 -11.11
CA LEU A 81 -1.53 -5.54 -12.13
C LEU A 81 -1.41 -7.02 -12.50
N VAL A 82 -0.39 -7.71 -11.98
CA VAL A 82 -0.17 -9.13 -12.25
C VAL A 82 -0.46 -9.98 -11.01
N ASP A 83 -0.74 -11.25 -11.24
CA ASP A 83 -1.06 -12.19 -10.18
C ASP A 83 0.11 -12.39 -9.19
N SER A 84 -0.07 -11.92 -7.97
CA SER A 84 0.94 -12.02 -6.89
C SER A 84 1.35 -13.47 -6.59
N ARG A 85 0.49 -14.46 -6.87
CA ARG A 85 0.80 -15.88 -6.67
C ARG A 85 1.82 -16.39 -7.67
N GLN A 86 1.84 -15.81 -8.87
CA GLN A 86 2.70 -16.27 -9.98
C GLN A 86 4.06 -15.59 -9.98
N VAL A 87 4.25 -14.52 -9.22
CA VAL A 87 5.51 -13.75 -9.18
C VAL A 87 6.72 -14.62 -8.83
N PRO A 88 6.70 -15.50 -7.80
CA PRO A 88 7.83 -16.36 -7.51
C PRO A 88 8.14 -17.37 -8.63
N ALA A 89 7.11 -18.02 -9.18
CA ALA A 89 7.27 -18.98 -10.27
C ALA A 89 7.83 -18.33 -11.54
N TYR A 90 7.40 -17.10 -11.78
CA TYR A 90 7.87 -16.30 -12.88
C TYR A 90 9.33 -15.87 -12.71
N ALA A 91 9.70 -15.34 -11.55
CA ALA A 91 11.08 -14.99 -11.23
C ALA A 91 12.00 -16.22 -11.34
N GLN A 92 11.51 -17.40 -10.94
CA GLN A 92 12.20 -18.67 -11.12
C GLN A 92 12.41 -19.03 -12.60
N ALA A 93 11.39 -18.81 -13.43
CA ALA A 93 11.46 -19.16 -14.87
C ALA A 93 12.50 -18.34 -15.64
N VAL A 94 12.71 -17.07 -15.24
CA VAL A 94 13.69 -16.16 -15.87
C VAL A 94 15.08 -16.28 -15.30
N ALA A 95 15.24 -16.87 -14.12
CA ALA A 95 16.54 -17.02 -13.47
C ALA A 95 17.41 -18.10 -14.16
N PRO A 96 18.75 -17.97 -14.13
CA PRO A 96 19.66 -19.02 -14.53
C PRO A 96 19.36 -20.33 -13.79
N VAL A 97 19.48 -21.47 -14.47
CA VAL A 97 19.10 -22.80 -13.94
C VAL A 97 19.66 -23.08 -12.56
N ARG A 98 20.92 -22.66 -12.30
CA ARG A 98 21.60 -22.86 -11.01
C ARG A 98 21.05 -22.00 -9.87
N GLN A 99 20.30 -20.95 -10.17
CA GLN A 99 19.80 -19.97 -9.18
C GLN A 99 18.27 -19.98 -9.06
N ARG A 100 17.58 -20.82 -9.84
CA ARG A 100 16.10 -20.82 -9.92
C ARG A 100 15.44 -21.02 -8.56
N GLN A 101 15.96 -21.94 -7.77
CA GLN A 101 15.39 -22.22 -6.46
C GLN A 101 15.61 -21.06 -5.48
N LEU A 102 16.84 -20.51 -5.46
CA LEU A 102 17.19 -19.36 -4.62
C LEU A 102 16.33 -18.12 -4.96
N VAL A 103 16.14 -17.83 -6.26
CA VAL A 103 15.33 -16.70 -6.73
C VAL A 103 13.86 -16.90 -6.37
N ASN A 104 13.32 -18.11 -6.54
CA ASN A 104 11.96 -18.41 -6.14
C ASN A 104 11.74 -18.19 -4.64
N ASP A 105 12.64 -18.70 -3.80
CA ASP A 105 12.54 -18.58 -2.34
C ASP A 105 12.69 -17.14 -1.88
N SER A 106 13.65 -16.41 -2.44
CA SER A 106 13.85 -14.98 -2.13
C SER A 106 12.66 -14.13 -2.53
N THR A 107 12.09 -14.36 -3.72
CA THR A 107 10.92 -13.62 -4.21
C THR A 107 9.69 -13.95 -3.38
N ARG A 108 9.54 -15.21 -2.96
CA ARG A 108 8.46 -15.62 -2.06
C ARG A 108 8.59 -14.95 -0.70
N GLN A 109 9.79 -14.91 -0.11
CA GLN A 109 10.04 -14.23 1.16
C GLN A 109 9.73 -12.73 1.08
N LEU A 110 10.08 -12.07 -0.02
CA LEU A 110 9.79 -10.66 -0.22
C LEU A 110 8.30 -10.38 -0.35
N ARG A 111 7.59 -11.19 -1.13
CA ARG A 111 6.13 -11.09 -1.24
C ARG A 111 5.47 -11.28 0.13
N ASP A 112 5.82 -12.35 0.82
CA ASP A 112 5.25 -12.70 2.13
C ASP A 112 5.59 -11.64 3.18
N GLY A 113 6.81 -11.10 3.14
CA GLY A 113 7.25 -10.00 3.98
C GLY A 113 6.48 -8.70 3.73
N ALA A 114 6.17 -8.38 2.47
CA ALA A 114 5.38 -7.21 2.12
C ALA A 114 3.96 -7.27 2.69
N PHE A 115 3.29 -8.41 2.57
CA PHE A 115 1.96 -8.59 3.17
C PHE A 115 2.01 -8.69 4.69
N ALA A 116 3.08 -9.27 5.26
CA ALA A 116 3.28 -9.33 6.71
C ALA A 116 3.42 -7.94 7.34
N LEU A 117 3.95 -6.95 6.61
CA LEU A 117 3.96 -5.55 7.05
C LEU A 117 2.54 -4.98 7.24
N ALA A 118 1.58 -5.43 6.45
CA ALA A 118 0.17 -5.12 6.64
C ALA A 118 -0.51 -6.06 7.67
N GLY A 119 0.22 -6.96 8.31
CA GLY A 119 -0.27 -7.96 9.26
C GLY A 119 -1.03 -9.09 8.59
N LEU A 120 -0.75 -9.39 7.33
CA LEU A 120 -1.41 -10.40 6.54
C LEU A 120 -0.43 -11.52 6.19
N ASP A 121 -0.85 -12.77 6.39
CA ASP A 121 -0.12 -13.94 5.89
C ASP A 121 -0.59 -14.28 4.48
N PHE A 122 0.30 -14.08 3.50
CA PHE A 122 -0.06 -14.31 2.11
C PHE A 122 -0.44 -15.76 1.84
N SER A 123 0.35 -16.71 2.32
CA SER A 123 0.19 -18.13 1.97
C SER A 123 -1.06 -18.74 2.59
N THR A 124 -1.39 -18.38 3.82
CA THR A 124 -2.51 -18.96 4.55
C THR A 124 -3.79 -18.15 4.43
N GLU A 125 -3.70 -16.82 4.31
CA GLU A 125 -4.86 -15.93 4.35
C GLU A 125 -5.28 -15.41 2.99
N LEU A 126 -4.34 -15.15 2.07
CA LEU A 126 -4.59 -14.44 0.82
C LEU A 126 -4.54 -15.32 -0.42
N ALA A 127 -3.58 -16.24 -0.50
CA ALA A 127 -3.26 -16.96 -1.74
C ALA A 127 -4.45 -17.72 -2.34
N GLY A 128 -5.40 -18.16 -1.52
CA GLY A 128 -6.55 -18.93 -1.98
C GLY A 128 -7.60 -18.13 -2.75
N TRP A 129 -7.70 -16.83 -2.50
CA TRP A 129 -8.77 -16.01 -3.06
C TRP A 129 -8.30 -14.71 -3.74
N ILE A 130 -7.09 -14.25 -3.46
CA ILE A 130 -6.58 -12.98 -3.99
C ILE A 130 -6.56 -13.01 -5.53
N GLY A 131 -7.06 -11.93 -6.12
CA GLY A 131 -7.02 -11.68 -7.55
C GLY A 131 -5.70 -11.06 -8.01
N PRO A 132 -5.61 -10.73 -9.30
CA PRO A 132 -4.37 -10.21 -9.89
C PRO A 132 -4.04 -8.79 -9.46
N GLU A 133 -5.04 -8.00 -9.07
CA GLU A 133 -4.86 -6.57 -8.81
C GLU A 133 -4.71 -6.32 -7.31
N VAL A 134 -3.58 -5.71 -6.93
CA VAL A 134 -3.29 -5.22 -5.59
C VAL A 134 -2.89 -3.77 -5.70
N SER A 135 -3.52 -2.90 -4.93
CA SER A 135 -3.20 -1.46 -4.92
C SER A 135 -2.94 -0.99 -3.50
N PHE A 136 -1.93 -0.17 -3.34
CA PHE A 136 -1.56 0.41 -2.07
C PHE A 136 -1.33 1.92 -2.24
N ALA A 137 -1.93 2.72 -1.38
CA ALA A 137 -1.72 4.17 -1.38
C ALA A 137 -1.35 4.67 0.02
N VAL A 138 -0.47 5.64 0.05
CA VAL A 138 -0.10 6.42 1.21
C VAL A 138 -0.69 7.82 1.06
N LEU A 139 -1.42 8.27 2.04
CA LEU A 139 -2.17 9.53 1.99
C LEU A 139 -2.19 10.24 3.35
N ASP A 140 -2.56 11.49 3.35
CA ASP A 140 -2.81 12.23 4.57
C ASP A 140 -4.16 11.80 5.15
N ALA A 141 -4.13 11.27 6.38
CA ALA A 141 -5.35 10.94 7.10
C ALA A 141 -6.10 12.22 7.51
N PRO A 142 -7.44 12.21 7.52
CA PRO A 142 -8.21 13.35 8.02
C PRO A 142 -7.82 13.72 9.44
N ALA A 143 -7.64 14.99 9.70
CA ALA A 143 -7.42 15.50 11.06
C ALA A 143 -8.63 15.16 11.93
N GLN A 144 -8.38 14.56 13.09
CA GLN A 144 -9.46 14.22 14.05
C GLN A 144 -9.91 15.42 14.87
N GLN A 145 -9.05 16.44 15.01
CA GLN A 145 -9.34 17.67 15.73
C GLN A 145 -8.81 18.88 14.96
N SER A 146 -9.49 20.01 15.11
CA SER A 146 -9.05 21.27 14.51
C SER A 146 -7.69 21.69 15.05
N GLY A 147 -6.71 21.89 14.18
CA GLY A 147 -5.34 22.26 14.53
C GLY A 147 -4.36 21.09 14.67
N GLU A 148 -4.82 19.85 14.55
CA GLU A 148 -3.94 18.68 14.48
C GLU A 148 -3.29 18.60 13.09
N GLN A 149 -1.99 18.29 13.06
CA GLN A 149 -1.32 18.06 11.78
C GLN A 149 -1.88 16.79 11.14
N PRO A 150 -1.99 16.74 9.79
CA PRO A 150 -2.39 15.54 9.09
C PRO A 150 -1.50 14.36 9.50
N LYS A 151 -2.11 13.28 9.91
CA LYS A 151 -1.42 12.01 10.19
C LYS A 151 -1.28 11.21 8.91
N GLU A 152 -0.24 10.41 8.89
CA GLU A 152 -0.03 9.47 7.81
C GLU A 152 -1.08 8.37 7.83
N GLY A 153 -1.68 8.11 6.68
CA GLY A 153 -2.64 7.03 6.49
C GLY A 153 -2.28 6.17 5.30
N TRP A 154 -2.88 4.99 5.22
CA TRP A 154 -2.71 4.10 4.09
C TRP A 154 -4.02 3.39 3.76
N VAL A 155 -4.15 3.04 2.48
CA VAL A 155 -5.22 2.20 1.94
C VAL A 155 -4.59 1.07 1.14
N LEU A 156 -5.04 -0.15 1.40
CA LEU A 156 -4.71 -1.35 0.64
C LEU A 156 -5.98 -1.88 0.00
N ALA A 157 -5.97 -2.10 -1.30
CA ALA A 157 -7.07 -2.68 -2.04
C ALA A 157 -6.64 -4.01 -2.66
N LEU A 158 -7.39 -5.05 -2.38
CA LEU A 158 -7.14 -6.41 -2.85
C LEU A 158 -8.31 -6.87 -3.70
N SER A 159 -8.09 -7.13 -4.99
CA SER A 159 -9.09 -7.78 -5.82
C SER A 159 -9.24 -9.24 -5.44
N SER A 160 -10.43 -9.79 -5.61
CA SER A 160 -10.73 -11.20 -5.37
C SER A 160 -11.10 -11.90 -6.66
N ARG A 161 -10.67 -13.15 -6.82
CA ARG A 161 -11.17 -14.04 -7.88
C ARG A 161 -12.30 -14.94 -7.41
N ASP A 162 -12.53 -14.97 -6.09
CA ASP A 162 -13.55 -15.76 -5.44
C ASP A 162 -14.32 -14.87 -4.47
N GLN A 163 -15.58 -14.58 -4.77
CA GLN A 163 -16.45 -13.73 -3.95
C GLN A 163 -16.59 -14.27 -2.52
N ASP A 164 -16.73 -15.57 -2.39
CA ASP A 164 -16.84 -16.21 -1.08
C ASP A 164 -15.51 -16.21 -0.32
N GLY A 165 -14.39 -16.27 -1.04
CA GLY A 165 -13.05 -16.24 -0.47
C GLY A 165 -12.75 -14.94 0.26
N ALA A 166 -13.06 -13.81 -0.34
CA ALA A 166 -12.90 -12.50 0.28
C ALA A 166 -13.78 -12.34 1.53
N LYS A 167 -15.04 -12.81 1.45
CA LYS A 167 -15.97 -12.81 2.60
C LYS A 167 -15.47 -13.67 3.74
N ARG A 168 -15.02 -14.89 3.46
CA ARG A 168 -14.47 -15.81 4.48
C ARG A 168 -13.20 -15.24 5.12
N PHE A 169 -12.34 -14.62 4.31
CA PHE A 169 -11.17 -13.93 4.84
C PHE A 169 -11.57 -12.83 5.82
N LEU A 170 -12.49 -11.94 5.41
CA LEU A 170 -12.93 -10.83 6.23
C LEU A 170 -13.58 -11.28 7.55
N GLN A 171 -14.39 -12.34 7.52
CA GLN A 171 -14.99 -12.93 8.72
C GLN A 171 -13.91 -13.43 9.67
N ARG A 172 -12.93 -14.22 9.19
CA ARG A 172 -11.84 -14.75 10.01
C ARG A 172 -10.93 -13.65 10.54
N PHE A 173 -10.63 -12.67 9.73
CA PHE A 173 -9.82 -11.53 10.10
C PHE A 173 -10.39 -10.81 11.32
N TRP A 174 -11.66 -10.49 11.32
CA TRP A 174 -12.32 -9.80 12.41
C TRP A 174 -12.65 -10.71 13.58
N GLN A 175 -12.99 -11.96 13.32
CA GLN A 175 -13.23 -12.96 14.38
C GLN A 175 -11.98 -13.16 15.25
N THR A 176 -10.81 -13.30 14.64
CA THR A 176 -9.55 -13.45 15.36
C THR A 176 -9.27 -12.24 16.25
N ARG A 177 -9.53 -11.04 15.77
CA ARG A 177 -9.33 -9.79 16.54
C ARG A 177 -10.34 -9.62 17.64
N SER A 178 -11.58 -9.95 17.40
CA SER A 178 -12.64 -9.94 18.42
C SER A 178 -12.34 -10.91 19.56
N LEU A 179 -11.88 -12.10 19.25
CA LEU A 179 -11.46 -13.09 20.26
C LEU A 179 -10.23 -12.64 21.06
N ALA A 180 -9.37 -11.83 20.47
CA ALA A 180 -8.22 -11.20 21.14
C ALA A 180 -8.61 -9.96 21.97
N GLY A 181 -9.89 -9.60 22.08
CA GLY A 181 -10.39 -8.51 22.90
C GLY A 181 -10.52 -7.17 22.19
N THR A 182 -10.47 -7.15 20.87
CA THR A 182 -10.70 -5.92 20.09
C THR A 182 -12.19 -5.60 20.02
N ASP A 183 -12.57 -4.38 20.39
CA ASP A 183 -13.92 -3.87 20.17
C ASP A 183 -14.13 -3.56 18.69
N LEU A 184 -15.08 -4.24 18.07
CA LEU A 184 -15.44 -4.04 16.69
C LEU A 184 -16.61 -3.07 16.59
N GLN A 185 -16.53 -2.15 15.64
CA GLN A 185 -17.60 -1.26 15.24
C GLN A 185 -18.07 -1.62 13.83
N ILE A 186 -19.31 -2.08 13.73
CA ILE A 186 -19.95 -2.35 12.45
C ILE A 186 -20.86 -1.17 12.12
N SER A 187 -20.66 -0.57 10.98
CA SER A 187 -21.41 0.61 10.56
C SER A 187 -21.67 0.61 9.05
N ARG A 188 -22.40 1.59 8.57
CA ARG A 188 -22.57 1.85 7.15
C ARG A 188 -22.10 3.26 6.81
N TYR A 189 -21.41 3.38 5.69
CA TYR A 189 -20.97 4.65 5.14
C TYR A 189 -21.18 4.67 3.63
N ARG A 190 -21.86 5.69 3.11
CA ARG A 190 -22.19 5.78 1.67
C ARG A 190 -22.87 4.51 1.11
N GLY A 191 -23.68 3.85 1.91
CA GLY A 191 -24.36 2.59 1.52
C GLY A 191 -23.51 1.33 1.64
N MET A 192 -22.20 1.46 1.95
CA MET A 192 -21.27 0.34 2.09
C MET A 192 -21.10 -0.05 3.55
N GLY A 193 -21.01 -1.36 3.82
CA GLY A 193 -20.73 -1.87 5.16
C GLY A 193 -19.26 -1.66 5.53
N LEU A 194 -19.01 -1.07 6.70
CA LEU A 194 -17.69 -0.88 7.29
C LEU A 194 -17.56 -1.67 8.58
N ILE A 195 -16.39 -2.30 8.75
CA ILE A 195 -15.98 -2.85 10.04
C ILE A 195 -14.68 -2.15 10.42
N SER A 196 -14.66 -1.57 11.62
CA SER A 196 -13.49 -0.91 12.16
C SER A 196 -13.18 -1.37 13.58
N GLY A 197 -11.94 -1.29 13.98
CA GLY A 197 -11.49 -1.70 15.28
C GLY A 197 -10.01 -1.39 15.46
N ARG A 198 -9.44 -1.93 16.52
CA ARG A 198 -8.01 -1.91 16.75
C ARG A 198 -7.47 -3.32 16.62
N GLY A 199 -6.39 -3.50 15.88
CA GLY A 199 -5.71 -4.78 15.71
C GLY A 199 -4.22 -4.56 15.67
N ALA A 200 -3.46 -5.43 16.33
CA ALA A 200 -2.03 -5.47 16.19
C ALA A 200 -1.68 -6.03 14.81
N LEU A 201 -1.54 -5.16 13.82
CA LEU A 201 -1.01 -5.55 12.51
C LEU A 201 0.50 -5.49 12.50
N LEU A 202 1.07 -4.50 13.17
CA LEU A 202 2.50 -4.29 13.25
C LEU A 202 2.85 -3.72 14.63
N GLY A 203 3.79 -4.38 15.31
CA GLY A 203 4.31 -3.90 16.57
C GLY A 203 3.50 -4.34 17.80
N ARG A 204 3.84 -3.74 18.94
CA ARG A 204 3.27 -4.10 20.25
C ARG A 204 1.96 -3.37 20.55
N ASP A 205 1.73 -2.24 19.91
CA ASP A 205 0.57 -1.40 20.15
C ASP A 205 -0.50 -1.67 19.09
N PRO A 206 -1.75 -1.95 19.49
CA PRO A 206 -2.86 -2.13 18.55
C PRO A 206 -3.10 -0.84 17.76
N GLN A 207 -3.02 -0.94 16.45
CA GLN A 207 -3.27 0.18 15.54
C GLN A 207 -4.71 0.15 15.03
N PRO A 208 -5.32 1.32 14.74
CA PRO A 208 -6.63 1.38 14.11
C PRO A 208 -6.59 0.71 12.73
N ILE A 209 -7.63 -0.05 12.42
CA ILE A 209 -7.85 -0.61 11.10
C ILE A 209 -9.33 -0.57 10.77
N ALA A 210 -9.63 -0.38 9.48
CA ALA A 210 -10.98 -0.44 8.97
C ALA A 210 -11.01 -1.20 7.64
N THR A 211 -12.10 -1.91 7.39
CA THR A 211 -12.31 -2.70 6.18
C THR A 211 -13.66 -2.45 5.56
N ALA A 212 -13.72 -2.53 4.25
CA ALA A 212 -14.96 -2.56 3.46
C ALA A 212 -14.81 -3.56 2.31
N LEU A 213 -15.88 -4.27 2.00
CA LEU A 213 -15.96 -5.15 0.84
C LEU A 213 -16.87 -4.54 -0.20
N ILE A 214 -16.33 -4.21 -1.35
CA ILE A 214 -17.02 -3.54 -2.45
C ILE A 214 -17.42 -4.58 -3.50
N ASP A 215 -18.71 -4.64 -3.83
CA ASP A 215 -19.27 -5.54 -4.84
C ASP A 215 -18.85 -7.01 -4.67
N ASP A 216 -18.56 -7.42 -3.45
CA ASP A 216 -18.11 -8.77 -3.04
C ASP A 216 -16.75 -9.23 -3.63
N ASP A 217 -16.05 -8.39 -4.39
CA ASP A 217 -14.82 -8.79 -5.09
C ASP A 217 -13.64 -7.80 -4.97
N LEU A 218 -13.82 -6.69 -4.25
CA LEU A 218 -12.75 -5.75 -3.92
C LEU A 218 -12.74 -5.47 -2.42
N LEU A 219 -11.72 -5.96 -1.74
CA LEU A 219 -11.52 -5.71 -0.32
C LEU A 219 -10.65 -4.47 -0.12
N LEU A 220 -11.16 -3.50 0.63
CA LEU A 220 -10.42 -2.34 1.09
C LEU A 220 -10.03 -2.52 2.56
N LEU A 221 -8.75 -2.29 2.86
CA LEU A 221 -8.22 -2.15 4.21
C LEU A 221 -7.60 -0.76 4.34
N ALA A 222 -7.79 -0.12 5.47
CA ALA A 222 -7.22 1.21 5.72
C ALA A 222 -6.72 1.35 7.15
N SER A 223 -5.84 2.33 7.37
CA SER A 223 -5.24 2.64 8.68
C SER A 223 -6.21 3.35 9.63
N GLY A 224 -7.47 2.98 9.60
CA GLY A 224 -8.53 3.48 10.45
C GLY A 224 -9.77 3.90 9.67
N ARG A 225 -10.84 4.12 10.41
CA ARG A 225 -12.15 4.45 9.84
C ARG A 225 -12.12 5.73 8.99
N GLY A 226 -11.50 6.78 9.50
CA GLY A 226 -11.48 8.08 8.79
C GLY A 226 -10.76 8.00 7.44
N VAL A 227 -9.69 7.21 7.33
CA VAL A 227 -8.99 6.98 6.05
C VAL A 227 -9.85 6.17 5.09
N LEU A 228 -10.55 5.16 5.59
CA LEU A 228 -11.46 4.38 4.75
C LEU A 228 -12.65 5.23 4.25
N GLU A 229 -13.23 6.04 5.12
CA GLU A 229 -14.30 6.97 4.75
C GLU A 229 -13.82 7.95 3.67
N GLN A 230 -12.59 8.47 3.78
CA GLN A 230 -11.97 9.32 2.76
C GLN A 230 -11.85 8.59 1.41
N ALA A 231 -11.40 7.34 1.41
CA ALA A 231 -11.32 6.53 0.19
C ALA A 231 -12.70 6.32 -0.44
N LEU A 232 -13.73 6.09 0.37
CA LEU A 232 -15.10 5.95 -0.09
C LEU A 232 -15.68 7.28 -0.61
N ASP A 233 -15.34 8.39 0.02
CA ASP A 233 -15.76 9.73 -0.42
C ASP A 233 -15.18 10.10 -1.78
N VAL A 234 -13.87 9.91 -1.97
CA VAL A 234 -13.24 10.24 -3.26
C VAL A 234 -13.76 9.35 -4.38
N SER A 235 -14.21 8.15 -4.09
CA SER A 235 -14.80 7.24 -5.08
C SER A 235 -16.09 7.76 -5.71
N GLN A 236 -16.76 8.70 -5.06
CA GLN A 236 -18.02 9.30 -5.53
C GLN A 236 -17.81 10.52 -6.45
N LEU A 237 -16.59 11.04 -6.54
CA LEU A 237 -16.26 12.27 -7.23
C LEU A 237 -15.13 12.02 -8.25
N ASP A 238 -15.46 11.98 -9.52
CA ASP A 238 -14.51 11.65 -10.61
C ASP A 238 -13.28 12.57 -10.63
N SER A 239 -13.42 13.81 -10.17
CA SER A 239 -12.31 14.77 -10.10
C SER A 239 -11.34 14.53 -8.93
N GLN A 240 -11.64 13.65 -8.00
CA GLN A 240 -10.86 13.44 -6.78
C GLN A 240 -10.12 12.12 -6.72
N HIS A 241 -10.45 11.16 -7.56
CA HIS A 241 -9.80 9.87 -7.60
C HIS A 241 -8.96 9.65 -8.87
N GLN A 242 -7.98 8.76 -8.77
CA GLN A 242 -7.01 8.52 -9.85
C GLN A 242 -7.66 7.95 -11.11
N LEU A 243 -8.68 7.13 -10.99
CA LEU A 243 -9.37 6.54 -12.14
C LEU A 243 -10.06 7.59 -13.01
N GLY A 244 -10.50 8.70 -12.44
CA GLY A 244 -11.12 9.82 -13.14
C GLY A 244 -10.13 10.87 -13.65
N ASP A 245 -8.83 10.69 -13.46
CA ASP A 245 -7.80 11.62 -13.91
C ASP A 245 -7.43 11.36 -15.39
N PRO A 246 -7.82 12.26 -16.32
CA PRO A 246 -7.56 12.07 -17.74
C PRO A 246 -6.06 12.20 -18.10
N VAL A 247 -5.30 12.99 -17.35
CA VAL A 247 -3.85 13.16 -17.58
C VAL A 247 -3.14 11.87 -17.27
N LEU A 248 -3.45 11.27 -16.13
CA LEU A 248 -2.88 10.00 -15.71
C LEU A 248 -3.24 8.87 -16.69
N ALA A 249 -4.49 8.80 -17.14
CA ALA A 249 -4.91 7.83 -18.14
C ALA A 249 -4.16 7.99 -19.47
N SER A 250 -3.95 9.23 -19.93
CA SER A 250 -3.19 9.53 -21.13
C SER A 250 -1.71 9.15 -20.99
N ASP A 251 -1.10 9.45 -19.85
CA ASP A 251 0.28 9.09 -19.56
C ASP A 251 0.48 7.57 -19.58
N LEU A 252 -0.43 6.82 -18.94
CA LEU A 252 -0.37 5.36 -18.94
C LEU A 252 -0.48 4.76 -20.34
N GLN A 253 -1.35 5.31 -21.19
CA GLN A 253 -1.45 4.88 -22.59
C GLN A 253 -0.14 5.10 -23.35
N SER A 254 0.58 6.20 -23.08
CA SER A 254 1.86 6.49 -23.72
C SER A 254 2.95 5.50 -23.34
N PHE A 255 2.89 4.93 -22.15
CA PHE A 255 3.83 3.91 -21.67
C PHE A 255 3.55 2.51 -22.22
N GLY A 256 2.32 2.22 -22.58
CA GLY A 256 1.91 1.04 -23.32
C GLY A 256 1.61 -0.16 -22.42
N ARG A 257 2.61 -0.95 -22.02
CA ARG A 257 2.42 -2.24 -21.31
C ARG A 257 3.33 -2.33 -20.09
N GLY A 258 2.87 -3.05 -19.06
CA GLY A 258 3.65 -3.29 -17.85
C GLY A 258 2.94 -4.14 -16.80
N ALA A 259 3.64 -4.44 -15.72
CA ALA A 259 3.18 -5.28 -14.62
C ALA A 259 2.70 -4.47 -13.40
N ALA A 260 3.17 -3.24 -13.26
CA ALA A 260 2.85 -2.36 -12.14
C ALA A 260 2.93 -0.89 -12.55
N VAL A 261 2.22 -0.05 -11.81
CA VAL A 261 2.24 1.42 -11.92
C VAL A 261 2.55 2.01 -10.56
N LEU A 262 3.56 2.87 -10.51
CA LEU A 262 3.88 3.68 -9.34
C LEU A 262 3.55 5.14 -9.65
N ILE A 263 2.72 5.74 -8.82
CA ILE A 263 2.34 7.14 -8.90
C ILE A 263 2.88 7.85 -7.66
N ALA A 264 3.69 8.87 -7.85
CA ALA A 264 4.21 9.69 -6.78
C ALA A 264 3.80 11.15 -6.95
N ASN A 265 3.31 11.77 -5.88
CA ASN A 265 3.03 13.20 -5.85
C ASN A 265 4.21 13.90 -5.17
N PRO A 266 5.05 14.67 -5.90
CA PRO A 266 6.25 15.28 -5.34
C PRO A 266 5.97 16.20 -4.14
N GLY A 267 4.93 17.04 -4.21
CA GLY A 267 4.56 17.96 -3.13
C GLY A 267 4.11 17.25 -1.85
N ALA A 268 3.42 16.12 -1.98
CA ALA A 268 3.06 15.29 -0.84
C ALA A 268 4.26 14.49 -0.31
N MET A 269 5.12 14.00 -1.19
CA MET A 269 6.35 13.28 -0.83
C MET A 269 7.30 14.15 0.00
N ASP A 270 7.44 15.42 -0.32
CA ASP A 270 8.27 16.36 0.45
C ASP A 270 7.82 16.49 1.90
N ARG A 271 6.51 16.57 2.11
CA ARG A 271 5.92 16.63 3.47
C ARG A 271 6.18 15.34 4.25
N TRP A 272 6.11 14.20 3.58
CA TRP A 272 6.22 12.88 4.19
C TRP A 272 7.66 12.47 4.49
N LEU A 273 8.57 12.74 3.57
CA LEU A 273 9.96 12.32 3.68
C LEU A 273 10.84 13.36 4.36
N GLY A 274 10.34 14.61 4.53
CA GLY A 274 11.11 15.72 5.06
C GLY A 274 12.35 16.02 4.18
N VAL A 275 12.30 15.70 2.90
CA VAL A 275 13.34 16.00 1.93
C VAL A 275 13.23 17.49 1.60
N PRO A 276 14.32 18.30 1.73
CA PRO A 276 14.27 19.70 1.35
C PRO A 276 13.84 19.87 -0.10
N SER A 277 12.98 20.85 -0.35
CA SER A 277 12.39 21.22 -1.65
C SER A 277 13.39 21.54 -2.80
N ALA A 278 14.69 21.36 -2.59
CA ALA A 278 15.71 21.47 -3.62
C ALA A 278 15.57 20.46 -4.77
N ILE A 279 14.84 19.36 -4.56
CA ILE A 279 14.53 18.38 -5.61
C ILE A 279 13.30 18.80 -6.42
N THR A 280 12.42 19.63 -5.87
CA THR A 280 11.21 20.16 -6.53
C THR A 280 11.47 21.31 -7.49
N ALA A 281 12.70 21.85 -7.54
CA ALA A 281 13.06 22.95 -8.44
C ALA A 281 13.24 22.54 -9.92
N ARG A 282 13.03 21.25 -10.26
CA ARG A 282 12.92 20.84 -11.67
C ARG A 282 11.44 20.70 -11.99
N GLU A 283 10.90 21.76 -12.59
CA GLU A 283 9.54 21.83 -13.15
C GLU A 283 9.23 20.72 -14.18
N ASP A 284 10.23 19.93 -14.57
CA ASP A 284 10.14 18.84 -15.55
C ASP A 284 9.72 17.48 -14.94
N LEU A 285 9.49 17.41 -13.63
CA LEU A 285 9.06 16.20 -12.96
C LEU A 285 7.60 16.31 -12.47
N GLN A 286 6.73 16.84 -13.30
CA GLN A 286 5.27 16.74 -13.06
C GLN A 286 4.87 15.27 -13.24
N GLY A 287 4.73 14.60 -12.09
CA GLY A 287 4.27 13.23 -12.01
C GLY A 287 5.28 12.22 -12.58
N LEU A 288 6.17 11.71 -11.73
CA LEU A 288 6.88 10.48 -12.05
C LEU A 288 5.85 9.33 -12.11
N VAL A 289 5.17 9.24 -13.24
CA VAL A 289 4.59 7.98 -13.68
C VAL A 289 5.78 7.17 -14.17
N GLY A 290 6.39 6.44 -13.28
CA GLY A 290 7.46 5.51 -13.63
C GLY A 290 6.85 4.33 -14.36
N SER A 291 6.68 4.43 -15.67
CA SER A 291 6.61 3.23 -16.48
C SER A 291 8.03 2.76 -16.69
N LEU A 292 8.21 1.51 -16.40
CA LEU A 292 9.41 0.76 -16.72
C LEU A 292 9.24 0.23 -18.15
N THR A 293 9.38 1.09 -19.12
CA THR A 293 9.56 0.70 -20.53
C THR A 293 11.02 0.40 -20.81
N PRO A 294 11.32 -0.56 -21.73
CA PRO A 294 12.68 -0.92 -22.10
C PRO A 294 13.42 0.21 -22.79
#